data_e125e82ef468999b44c4bc83ed21de39
#
_entry.id   e125e82ef468999b44c4bc83ed21de39
#
_cell.length_a   1.000
_cell.length_b   1.000
_cell.length_c   1.000
_cell.angle_alpha   90.00
_cell.angle_beta   90.00
_cell.angle_gamma   90.00
#
_symmetry.space_group_name_H-M   'P 1'
#
loop_
_entity.id
_entity.type
_entity.pdbx_description
1 polymer ?
#
loop_
_entity_poly.entity_id
_entity_poly.type
_entity_poly.pdbx_seq_one_letter_code
_entity_poly.pdbx_strand_id
1 'polypeptide(L)'
;IPGLAYGNSPSEYPRDFIENKILVITTTNGTKLLHLALKQGAKDIITGSFPNLSKVVEYLKEQNAPVILGCSGWKNRFNIEDVLFAGAVIEEIKDAFEIHCDSSFMANQLYNQHKNDLPTYIKTVTHWHRLAAYGLEEDMLYCISKDTAPSLPIFKDGALINKA
;
A
#
# COMPACT_ATOMS: atom_id res chain seq x y z
N ILE A 1 1.04 7.61 -19.37
CA ILE A 1 1.10 6.86 -20.66
C ILE A 1 0.38 7.69 -21.70
N PRO A 2 0.97 8.02 -22.86
CA PRO A 2 0.30 8.76 -23.91
C PRO A 2 -1.03 8.06 -24.30
N GLY A 3 -2.12 8.84 -24.38
CA GLY A 3 -3.46 8.33 -24.74
C GLY A 3 -4.32 7.86 -23.57
N LEU A 4 -3.79 7.83 -22.32
CA LEU A 4 -4.61 7.61 -21.13
C LEU A 4 -4.99 8.96 -20.50
N ALA A 5 -6.28 9.11 -20.17
CA ALA A 5 -6.81 10.36 -19.63
C ALA A 5 -6.49 10.56 -18.13
N TYR A 6 -6.21 9.47 -17.40
CA TYR A 6 -6.03 9.47 -15.94
C TYR A 6 -4.72 8.79 -15.55
N GLY A 7 -4.12 9.26 -14.45
CA GLY A 7 -2.96 8.66 -13.81
C GLY A 7 -3.35 7.67 -12.72
N ASN A 8 -2.56 7.62 -11.66
CA ASN A 8 -2.85 6.84 -10.47
C ASN A 8 -3.04 7.71 -9.21
N SER A 9 -3.27 9.01 -9.41
CA SER A 9 -3.65 9.90 -8.33
C SER A 9 -5.07 9.55 -7.84
N PRO A 10 -5.28 9.33 -6.54
CA PRO A 10 -6.62 9.05 -6.01
C PRO A 10 -7.61 10.18 -6.25
N SER A 11 -7.14 11.42 -6.35
CA SER A 11 -7.98 12.59 -6.60
C SER A 11 -8.59 12.65 -8.02
N GLU A 12 -8.00 11.90 -8.97
CA GLU A 12 -8.50 11.81 -10.35
C GLU A 12 -9.72 10.90 -10.50
N TYR A 13 -10.14 10.20 -9.43
CA TYR A 13 -11.20 9.18 -9.48
C TYR A 13 -12.40 9.55 -8.58
N PRO A 14 -13.18 10.59 -8.88
CA PRO A 14 -14.34 10.93 -8.10
C PRO A 14 -15.42 9.85 -8.21
N ARG A 15 -16.28 9.76 -7.19
CA ARG A 15 -17.24 8.67 -7.03
C ARG A 15 -18.19 8.54 -8.25
N ASP A 16 -18.71 9.63 -8.74
CA ASP A 16 -19.62 9.68 -9.91
C ASP A 16 -18.95 9.16 -11.18
N PHE A 17 -17.63 9.31 -11.29
CA PHE A 17 -16.86 8.76 -12.41
C PHE A 17 -16.67 7.24 -12.30
N ILE A 18 -16.42 6.70 -11.10
CA ILE A 18 -16.03 5.29 -10.92
C ILE A 18 -17.18 4.36 -10.53
N GLU A 19 -18.29 4.91 -10.01
CA GLU A 19 -19.40 4.11 -9.49
C GLU A 19 -19.98 3.18 -10.57
N ASN A 20 -20.13 1.90 -10.22
CA ASN A 20 -20.60 0.83 -11.13
C ASN A 20 -19.73 0.61 -12.36
N LYS A 21 -18.45 0.97 -12.33
CA LYS A 21 -17.50 0.74 -13.43
C LYS A 21 -16.38 -0.19 -13.03
N ILE A 22 -15.81 -0.83 -14.04
CA ILE A 22 -14.54 -1.56 -13.91
C ILE A 22 -13.42 -0.62 -14.33
N LEU A 23 -12.46 -0.40 -13.43
CA LEU A 23 -11.25 0.35 -13.73
C LEU A 23 -10.13 -0.62 -14.10
N VAL A 24 -9.46 -0.34 -15.21
CA VAL A 24 -8.24 -1.04 -15.61
C VAL A 24 -7.06 -0.13 -15.32
N ILE A 25 -6.28 -0.47 -14.34
CA ILE A 25 -5.11 0.29 -13.90
C ILE A 25 -3.84 -0.51 -14.20
N THR A 26 -2.84 0.12 -14.77
CA THR A 26 -1.51 -0.46 -14.88
C THR A 26 -0.49 0.36 -14.13
N THR A 27 0.41 -0.32 -13.42
CA THR A 27 1.50 0.31 -12.67
C THR A 27 2.84 -0.33 -13.03
N THR A 28 3.93 0.40 -12.84
CA THR A 28 5.27 -0.11 -13.18
C THR A 28 5.72 -1.23 -12.24
N ASN A 29 5.31 -1.20 -10.97
CA ASN A 29 5.87 -2.07 -9.94
C ASN A 29 4.80 -2.92 -9.23
N GLY A 30 3.65 -2.37 -8.87
CA GLY A 30 2.59 -3.09 -8.17
C GLY A 30 2.07 -4.30 -8.95
N THR A 31 1.82 -4.14 -10.24
CA THR A 31 1.39 -5.26 -11.12
C THR A 31 2.47 -6.34 -11.23
N LYS A 32 3.75 -5.97 -11.25
CA LYS A 32 4.87 -6.91 -11.24
C LYS A 32 4.92 -7.72 -9.95
N LEU A 33 4.73 -7.06 -8.80
CA LEU A 33 4.69 -7.72 -7.50
C LEU A 33 3.50 -8.67 -7.39
N LEU A 34 2.31 -8.25 -7.86
CA LEU A 34 1.12 -9.10 -7.93
C LEU A 34 1.38 -10.37 -8.76
N HIS A 35 1.94 -10.22 -9.95
CA HIS A 35 2.30 -11.38 -10.78
C HIS A 35 3.31 -12.30 -10.11
N LEU A 36 4.29 -11.74 -9.39
CA LEU A 36 5.27 -12.53 -8.65
C LEU A 36 4.59 -13.34 -7.53
N ALA A 37 3.71 -12.70 -6.75
CA ALA A 37 2.98 -13.37 -5.68
C ALA A 37 2.13 -14.53 -6.21
N LEU A 38 1.40 -14.32 -7.31
CA LEU A 38 0.63 -15.37 -7.99
C LEU A 38 1.52 -16.51 -8.45
N LYS A 39 2.64 -16.22 -9.09
CA LYS A 39 3.60 -17.21 -9.58
C LYS A 39 4.21 -18.04 -8.44
N GLN A 40 4.39 -17.45 -7.26
CA GLN A 40 4.91 -18.11 -6.07
C GLN A 40 3.82 -18.84 -5.26
N GLY A 41 2.58 -18.87 -5.74
CA GLY A 41 1.49 -19.63 -5.15
C GLY A 41 0.89 -18.98 -3.89
N ALA A 42 0.92 -17.65 -3.79
CA ALA A 42 0.19 -16.96 -2.74
C ALA A 42 -1.31 -17.32 -2.83
N LYS A 43 -1.90 -17.75 -1.71
CA LYS A 43 -3.31 -18.16 -1.66
C LYS A 43 -4.24 -16.97 -1.71
N ASP A 44 -3.95 -15.97 -0.88
CA ASP A 44 -4.67 -14.73 -0.80
C ASP A 44 -3.72 -13.55 -1.06
N ILE A 45 -4.16 -12.60 -1.84
CA ILE A 45 -3.42 -11.39 -2.11
C ILE A 45 -4.36 -10.22 -1.85
N ILE A 46 -3.98 -9.37 -0.91
CA ILE A 46 -4.70 -8.13 -0.59
C ILE A 46 -3.82 -6.93 -0.90
N THR A 47 -4.42 -5.77 -1.11
CA THR A 47 -3.68 -4.52 -1.22
C THR A 47 -3.90 -3.65 0.00
N GLY A 48 -2.82 -3.10 0.51
CA GLY A 48 -2.82 -2.26 1.69
C GLY A 48 -2.13 -0.92 1.47
N SER A 49 -2.62 0.07 2.18
CA SER A 49 -2.07 1.42 2.28
C SER A 49 -2.51 2.03 3.62
N PHE A 50 -1.96 3.17 4.04
CA PHE A 50 -2.44 3.81 5.27
C PHE A 50 -3.95 4.11 5.27
N PRO A 51 -4.56 4.54 4.15
CA PRO A 51 -6.00 4.74 4.07
C PRO A 51 -6.89 3.55 4.47
N ASN A 52 -6.38 2.32 4.39
CA ASN A 52 -7.13 1.13 4.80
C ASN A 52 -6.39 0.25 5.84
N LEU A 53 -5.49 0.84 6.61
CA LEU A 53 -4.61 0.12 7.54
C LEU A 53 -5.39 -0.79 8.49
N SER A 54 -6.43 -0.28 9.16
CA SER A 54 -7.23 -1.07 10.11
C SER A 54 -7.92 -2.26 9.44
N LYS A 55 -8.40 -2.12 8.21
CA LYS A 55 -9.01 -3.23 7.47
C LYS A 55 -8.00 -4.32 7.09
N VAL A 56 -6.78 -3.92 6.72
CA VAL A 56 -5.69 -4.87 6.49
C VAL A 56 -5.34 -5.62 7.77
N VAL A 57 -5.16 -4.92 8.88
CA VAL A 57 -4.84 -5.50 10.19
C VAL A 57 -5.92 -6.46 10.67
N GLU A 58 -7.20 -6.06 10.61
CA GLU A 58 -8.36 -6.88 10.95
C GLU A 58 -8.33 -8.20 10.15
N TYR A 59 -8.20 -8.09 8.84
CA TYR A 59 -8.12 -9.25 7.97
C TYR A 59 -6.95 -10.18 8.30
N LEU A 60 -5.75 -9.65 8.51
CA LEU A 60 -4.58 -10.45 8.82
C LEU A 60 -4.71 -11.19 10.15
N LYS A 61 -5.29 -10.56 11.19
CA LYS A 61 -5.53 -11.19 12.49
C LYS A 61 -6.53 -12.34 12.44
N GLU A 62 -7.45 -12.30 11.47
CA GLU A 62 -8.40 -13.39 11.24
C GLU A 62 -7.77 -14.60 10.53
N GLN A 63 -6.64 -14.38 9.81
CA GLN A 63 -5.97 -15.45 9.08
C GLN A 63 -4.99 -16.20 9.99
N ASN A 64 -5.09 -17.50 10.06
CA ASN A 64 -4.10 -18.35 10.75
C ASN A 64 -3.09 -18.88 9.71
N ALA A 65 -2.35 -17.98 9.06
CA ALA A 65 -1.44 -18.30 7.98
C ALA A 65 -0.22 -17.37 7.99
N PRO A 66 0.94 -17.81 7.47
CA PRO A 66 2.08 -16.94 7.29
C PRO A 66 1.77 -15.75 6.37
N VAL A 67 2.27 -14.58 6.71
CA VAL A 67 2.05 -13.32 5.98
C VAL A 67 3.35 -12.80 5.40
N ILE A 68 3.33 -12.39 4.14
CA ILE A 68 4.41 -11.66 3.48
C ILE A 68 3.93 -10.25 3.16
N LEU A 69 4.58 -9.24 3.71
CA LEU A 69 4.34 -7.83 3.37
C LEU A 69 5.23 -7.45 2.20
N GLY A 70 4.66 -7.42 1.01
CA GLY A 70 5.36 -7.13 -0.23
C GLY A 70 5.43 -5.62 -0.50
N CYS A 71 6.63 -5.04 -0.42
CA CYS A 71 6.88 -3.66 -0.82
C CYS A 71 7.20 -3.60 -2.32
N SER A 72 6.41 -2.88 -3.11
CA SER A 72 6.55 -2.87 -4.57
C SER A 72 7.78 -2.08 -5.04
N GLY A 73 8.20 -1.09 -4.26
CA GLY A 73 9.33 -0.22 -4.57
C GLY A 73 9.10 0.63 -5.83
N TRP A 74 10.18 1.22 -6.33
CA TRP A 74 10.16 1.98 -7.58
C TRP A 74 11.39 1.66 -8.44
N LYS A 75 11.19 1.19 -9.64
CA LYS A 75 12.26 0.77 -10.57
C LYS A 75 13.27 -0.20 -9.93
N ASN A 76 12.78 -1.21 -9.22
CA ASN A 76 13.55 -2.18 -8.42
C ASN A 76 14.41 -1.53 -7.31
N ARG A 77 14.04 -0.36 -6.82
CA ARG A 77 14.69 0.31 -5.69
C ARG A 77 13.76 0.33 -4.49
N PHE A 78 14.37 0.35 -3.33
CA PHE A 78 13.71 0.54 -2.04
C PHE A 78 12.92 1.86 -2.03
N ASN A 79 11.73 1.82 -1.46
CA ASN A 79 10.84 2.97 -1.32
C ASN A 79 10.41 3.09 0.14
N ILE A 80 10.63 4.23 0.73
CA ILE A 80 10.40 4.44 2.18
C ILE A 80 8.91 4.36 2.51
N GLU A 81 8.02 4.89 1.70
CA GLU A 81 6.58 4.87 1.96
C GLU A 81 6.02 3.45 2.03
N ASP A 82 6.48 2.53 1.18
CA ASP A 82 6.08 1.12 1.23
C ASP A 82 6.51 0.51 2.57
N VAL A 83 7.74 0.80 2.99
CA VAL A 83 8.31 0.27 4.23
C VAL A 83 7.67 0.86 5.48
N LEU A 84 7.29 2.14 5.46
CA LEU A 84 6.54 2.77 6.54
C LEU A 84 5.17 2.09 6.72
N PHE A 85 4.47 1.82 5.62
CA PHE A 85 3.20 1.10 5.70
C PHE A 85 3.38 -0.33 6.21
N ALA A 86 4.38 -1.07 5.70
CA ALA A 86 4.70 -2.40 6.22
C ALA A 86 5.03 -2.35 7.73
N GLY A 87 5.80 -1.35 8.17
CA GLY A 87 6.11 -1.13 9.57
C GLY A 87 4.88 -0.83 10.45
N ALA A 88 3.92 -0.06 9.90
CA ALA A 88 2.65 0.20 10.56
C ALA A 88 1.83 -1.08 10.74
N VAL A 89 1.71 -1.90 9.70
CA VAL A 89 1.03 -3.20 9.79
C VAL A 89 1.71 -4.08 10.84
N ILE A 90 3.03 -4.19 10.82
CA ILE A 90 3.79 -5.01 11.79
C ILE A 90 3.53 -4.53 13.22
N GLU A 91 3.53 -3.22 13.47
CA GLU A 91 3.25 -2.65 14.80
C GLU A 91 1.89 -3.11 15.34
N GLU A 92 0.89 -3.17 14.48
CA GLU A 92 -0.49 -3.53 14.85
C GLU A 92 -0.71 -5.05 15.00
N ILE A 93 0.13 -5.89 14.36
CA ILE A 93 -0.04 -7.35 14.38
C ILE A 93 1.02 -8.09 15.20
N LYS A 94 2.04 -7.42 15.75
CA LYS A 94 3.20 -8.03 16.43
C LYS A 94 2.85 -8.93 17.61
N ASP A 95 1.70 -8.72 18.26
CA ASP A 95 1.24 -9.55 19.38
C ASP A 95 0.54 -10.84 18.90
N ALA A 96 0.17 -10.91 17.62
CA ALA A 96 -0.50 -12.06 17.00
C ALA A 96 0.40 -12.83 16.02
N PHE A 97 1.50 -12.25 15.57
CA PHE A 97 2.42 -12.83 14.61
C PHE A 97 3.87 -12.78 15.10
N GLU A 98 4.60 -13.85 14.86
CA GLU A 98 6.04 -13.88 15.07
C GLU A 98 6.77 -13.23 13.88
N ILE A 99 7.73 -12.36 14.18
CA ILE A 99 8.49 -11.63 13.16
C ILE A 99 9.80 -12.37 12.92
N HIS A 100 10.04 -12.82 11.68
CA HIS A 100 11.15 -13.71 11.35
C HIS A 100 12.29 -13.10 10.54
N CYS A 101 12.21 -11.82 10.12
CA CYS A 101 13.26 -11.26 9.25
C CYS A 101 13.67 -9.84 9.64
N ASP A 102 14.94 -9.53 9.41
CA ASP A 102 15.53 -8.23 9.74
C ASP A 102 14.85 -7.06 9.02
N SER A 103 14.39 -7.27 7.79
CA SER A 103 13.66 -6.24 7.06
C SER A 103 12.34 -5.86 7.72
N SER A 104 11.65 -6.81 8.36
CA SER A 104 10.46 -6.54 9.16
C SER A 104 10.77 -5.77 10.43
N PHE A 105 11.86 -6.12 11.13
CA PHE A 105 12.32 -5.35 12.28
C PHE A 105 12.69 -3.92 11.90
N MET A 106 13.42 -3.73 10.79
CA MET A 106 13.78 -2.41 10.30
C MET A 106 12.53 -1.58 9.91
N ALA A 107 11.57 -2.18 9.23
CA ALA A 107 10.32 -1.52 8.85
C ALA A 107 9.54 -1.05 10.08
N ASN A 108 9.39 -1.91 11.08
CA ASN A 108 8.70 -1.59 12.33
C ASN A 108 9.44 -0.49 13.10
N GLN A 109 10.76 -0.56 13.18
CA GLN A 109 11.58 0.45 13.84
C GLN A 109 11.45 1.81 13.15
N LEU A 110 11.55 1.85 11.82
CA LEU A 110 11.39 3.07 11.04
C LEU A 110 10.03 3.72 11.28
N TYR A 111 8.96 2.92 11.20
CA TYR A 111 7.62 3.41 11.48
C TYR A 111 7.49 3.96 12.90
N ASN A 112 7.93 3.22 13.91
CA ASN A 112 7.84 3.64 15.32
C ASN A 112 8.59 4.95 15.60
N GLN A 113 9.72 5.17 14.92
CA GLN A 113 10.49 6.41 15.03
C GLN A 113 9.73 7.63 14.50
N HIS A 114 8.88 7.44 13.47
CA HIS A 114 8.25 8.56 12.75
C HIS A 114 6.72 8.58 12.82
N LYS A 115 6.07 7.60 13.46
CA LYS A 115 4.60 7.45 13.49
C LYS A 115 3.84 8.66 14.04
N ASN A 116 4.49 9.46 14.89
CA ASN A 116 3.87 10.65 15.49
C ASN A 116 3.94 11.87 14.58
N ASP A 117 4.76 11.85 13.53
CA ASP A 117 4.91 12.98 12.59
C ASP A 117 5.27 12.49 11.19
N LEU A 118 4.47 11.55 10.64
CA LEU A 118 4.61 11.06 9.28
C LEU A 118 4.59 12.18 8.22
N PRO A 119 3.73 13.22 8.34
CA PRO A 119 3.69 14.30 7.35
C PRO A 119 5.00 15.08 7.23
N THR A 120 5.72 15.29 8.32
CA THR A 120 7.04 15.94 8.27
C THR A 120 8.09 15.00 7.71
N TYR A 121 8.08 13.75 8.18
CA TYR A 121 9.07 12.77 7.74
C TYR A 121 8.98 12.45 6.23
N ILE A 122 7.76 12.25 5.69
CA ILE A 122 7.58 11.92 4.28
C ILE A 122 8.11 13.01 3.34
N LYS A 123 8.15 14.27 3.78
CA LYS A 123 8.72 15.37 3.00
C LYS A 123 10.24 15.29 2.80
N THR A 124 10.92 14.48 3.59
CA THR A 124 12.37 14.29 3.48
C THR A 124 12.79 13.19 2.51
N VAL A 125 11.82 12.36 2.05
CA VAL A 125 12.16 11.20 1.22
C VAL A 125 12.20 11.53 -0.27
N THR A 126 12.97 10.75 -1.02
CA THR A 126 13.19 11.01 -2.46
C THR A 126 11.91 10.93 -3.30
N HIS A 127 10.95 10.10 -2.90
CA HIS A 127 9.68 9.96 -3.59
C HIS A 127 8.84 11.23 -3.47
N TRP A 128 8.81 11.87 -2.28
CA TRP A 128 8.16 13.15 -2.09
C TRP A 128 8.65 14.19 -3.10
N HIS A 129 9.96 14.41 -3.16
CA HIS A 129 10.53 15.43 -4.05
C HIS A 129 10.22 15.14 -5.53
N ARG A 130 10.16 13.87 -5.91
CA ARG A 130 9.79 13.49 -7.26
C ARG A 130 8.33 13.80 -7.58
N LEU A 131 7.40 13.51 -6.67
CA LEU A 131 5.96 13.75 -6.88
C LEU A 131 5.59 15.24 -6.71
N ALA A 132 6.23 15.95 -5.80
CA ALA A 132 6.08 17.39 -5.65
C ALA A 132 6.43 18.17 -6.94
N ALA A 133 7.40 17.67 -7.73
CA ALA A 133 7.70 18.25 -9.04
C ALA A 133 6.53 18.15 -10.05
N TYR A 134 5.52 17.35 -9.76
CA TYR A 134 4.28 17.22 -10.54
C TYR A 134 3.05 17.82 -9.83
N GLY A 135 3.23 18.48 -8.68
CA GLY A 135 2.13 19.07 -7.91
C GLY A 135 1.25 18.03 -7.19
N LEU A 136 1.82 16.89 -6.80
CA LEU A 136 1.10 15.75 -6.18
C LEU A 136 1.36 15.64 -4.67
N GLU A 137 1.66 16.74 -3.98
CA GLU A 137 1.92 16.77 -2.53
C GLU A 137 0.67 16.37 -1.73
N GLU A 138 -0.50 16.83 -2.13
CA GLU A 138 -1.79 16.50 -1.50
C GLU A 138 -2.07 14.98 -1.58
N ASP A 139 -1.77 14.35 -2.71
CA ASP A 139 -1.90 12.91 -2.87
C ASP A 139 -0.99 12.15 -1.88
N MET A 140 0.24 12.61 -1.71
CA MET A 140 1.18 12.00 -0.77
C MET A 140 0.68 12.11 0.67
N LEU A 141 0.13 13.28 1.06
CA LEU A 141 -0.46 13.47 2.39
C LEU A 141 -1.71 12.60 2.59
N TYR A 142 -2.56 12.47 1.57
CA TYR A 142 -3.69 11.56 1.60
C TYR A 142 -3.23 10.11 1.77
N CYS A 143 -2.22 9.67 1.00
CA CYS A 143 -1.72 8.30 1.03
C CYS A 143 -1.11 7.86 2.37
N ILE A 144 -0.70 8.80 3.24
CA ILE A 144 -0.23 8.51 4.60
C ILE A 144 -1.30 8.74 5.68
N SER A 145 -2.49 9.20 5.31
CA SER A 145 -3.60 9.40 6.24
C SER A 145 -4.26 8.07 6.57
N LYS A 146 -4.36 7.74 7.87
CA LYS A 146 -4.87 6.44 8.31
C LYS A 146 -6.39 6.36 8.18
N ASP A 147 -6.86 5.20 7.69
CA ASP A 147 -8.25 4.76 7.71
C ASP A 147 -9.26 5.73 7.06
N THR A 148 -8.81 6.47 6.04
CA THR A 148 -9.67 7.38 5.27
C THR A 148 -10.47 6.68 4.17
N ALA A 149 -10.10 5.45 3.81
CA ALA A 149 -10.77 4.63 2.80
C ALA A 149 -10.90 3.18 3.29
N PRO A 150 -11.91 2.84 4.12
CA PRO A 150 -12.02 1.55 4.80
C PRO A 150 -12.51 0.44 3.85
N SER A 151 -11.78 0.20 2.77
CA SER A 151 -12.00 -0.88 1.82
C SER A 151 -10.84 -1.88 1.87
N LEU A 152 -11.11 -3.15 1.63
CA LEU A 152 -10.09 -4.18 1.55
C LEU A 152 -10.09 -4.80 0.15
N PRO A 153 -9.28 -4.30 -0.78
CA PRO A 153 -9.16 -4.91 -2.09
C PRO A 153 -8.44 -6.26 -2.00
N ILE A 154 -9.13 -7.32 -2.42
CA ILE A 154 -8.59 -8.68 -2.50
C ILE A 154 -8.53 -9.13 -3.96
N PHE A 155 -7.47 -9.81 -4.35
CA PHE A 155 -7.35 -10.36 -5.69
C PHE A 155 -8.14 -11.65 -5.80
N LYS A 156 -9.11 -11.67 -6.72
CA LYS A 156 -9.93 -12.82 -7.03
C LYS A 156 -10.30 -12.83 -8.52
N ASP A 157 -10.18 -13.99 -9.16
CA ASP A 157 -10.59 -14.21 -10.55
C ASP A 157 -10.06 -13.18 -11.56
N GLY A 158 -8.80 -12.75 -11.36
CA GLY A 158 -8.13 -11.82 -12.27
C GLY A 158 -8.38 -10.32 -11.97
N ALA A 159 -9.11 -9.99 -10.92
CA ALA A 159 -9.42 -8.62 -10.54
C ALA A 159 -9.19 -8.35 -9.04
N LEU A 160 -9.00 -7.09 -8.67
CA LEU A 160 -9.11 -6.64 -7.29
C LEU A 160 -10.57 -6.26 -7.03
N ILE A 161 -11.19 -6.90 -6.06
CA ILE A 161 -12.56 -6.63 -5.61
C ILE A 161 -12.55 -6.23 -4.14
N ASN A 162 -13.49 -5.38 -3.73
CA ASN A 162 -13.63 -5.06 -2.31
C ASN A 162 -14.19 -6.29 -1.58
N LYS A 163 -13.50 -6.71 -0.52
CA LYS A 163 -14.05 -7.68 0.42
C LYS A 163 -15.02 -6.93 1.34
N ALA A 164 -16.30 -7.19 1.16
CA ALA A 164 -17.36 -6.67 2.01
C ALA A 164 -17.25 -7.21 3.43
#